data_76ed5650db3e0b1fdb289eb6211ba681
#
_entry.id   76ed5650db3e0b1fdb289eb6211ba681
#
_cell.length_a   1.000
_cell.length_b   1.000
_cell.length_c   1.000
_cell.angle_alpha   90.00
_cell.angle_beta   90.00
_cell.angle_gamma   90.00
#
_symmetry.space_group_name_H-M   'P 1'
#
loop_
_entity.id
_entity.type
_entity.pdbx_description
1 polymer ?
#
loop_
_entity_poly.entity_id
_entity_poly.type
_entity_poly.pdbx_seq_one_letter_code
_entity_poly.pdbx_strand_id
1 'polypeptide(L)'
;MLLPIQTSINSRLSQFTRSSFYASTISFAVGTICLLVLNIIIHPQVLTPEFFSKQTLNYTWVLGGLLGVIYLTGNLLLLPRLGAALTVVITVTGQIIMGVIIDTFGLLGAHQQSFTIFKGVGIIFLITGIIFMNYVRRHPVNRHKNTPIVFWLLIGFVFGFAPPIQTTINSTLAQHTHSSIFASLISFSVGTIALFILTLVFNRSLKISSTHKTL
;
A
#
# COMPACT_ATOMS: atom_id res chain seq x y z
N MET A 1 -6.77 8.18 -12.42
CA MET A 1 -7.45 9.33 -11.77
C MET A 1 -8.14 9.02 -10.44
N LEU A 2 -8.40 7.77 -10.04
CA LEU A 2 -9.11 7.44 -8.78
C LEU A 2 -8.24 7.58 -7.51
N LEU A 3 -6.93 7.34 -7.59
CA LEU A 3 -6.03 7.40 -6.42
C LEU A 3 -6.01 8.74 -5.68
N PRO A 4 -5.96 9.91 -6.35
CA PRO A 4 -6.01 11.20 -5.66
C PRO A 4 -7.35 11.44 -4.93
N ILE A 5 -8.46 10.96 -5.52
CA ILE A 5 -9.79 11.05 -4.90
C ILE A 5 -9.83 10.19 -3.64
N GLN A 6 -9.37 8.94 -3.72
CA GLN A 6 -9.28 8.03 -2.58
C GLN A 6 -8.42 8.63 -1.46
N THR A 7 -7.25 9.18 -1.80
CA THR A 7 -6.35 9.81 -0.83
C THR A 7 -7.01 11.00 -0.15
N SER A 8 -7.73 11.84 -0.90
CA SER A 8 -8.45 12.99 -0.33
C SER A 8 -9.57 12.57 0.62
N ILE A 9 -10.34 11.54 0.26
CA ILE A 9 -11.42 11.01 1.10
C ILE A 9 -10.82 10.40 2.38
N ASN A 10 -9.77 9.59 2.26
CA ASN A 10 -9.08 8.98 3.40
C ASN A 10 -8.47 10.03 4.32
N SER A 11 -7.91 11.11 3.78
CA SER A 11 -7.37 12.21 4.56
C SER A 11 -8.47 12.93 5.37
N ARG A 12 -9.62 13.23 4.77
CA ARG A 12 -10.76 13.81 5.48
C ARG A 12 -11.31 12.87 6.54
N LEU A 13 -11.43 11.58 6.23
CA LEU A 13 -11.88 10.57 7.17
C LEU A 13 -10.91 10.43 8.35
N SER A 14 -9.61 10.49 8.10
CA SER A 14 -8.57 10.48 9.14
C SER A 14 -8.67 11.71 10.07
N GLN A 15 -8.96 12.88 9.53
CA GLN A 15 -9.18 14.09 10.35
C GLN A 15 -10.44 13.95 11.20
N PHE A 16 -11.52 13.44 10.64
CA PHE A 16 -12.78 13.22 11.35
C PHE A 16 -12.68 12.18 12.46
N THR A 17 -12.04 11.05 12.18
CA THR A 17 -11.86 9.96 13.14
C THR A 17 -10.71 10.18 14.12
N ARG A 18 -9.88 11.21 13.89
CA ARG A 18 -8.63 11.47 14.62
C ARG A 18 -7.67 10.27 14.65
N SER A 19 -7.85 9.34 13.73
CA SER A 19 -7.02 8.14 13.58
C SER A 19 -6.87 7.75 12.13
N SER A 20 -5.64 7.79 11.64
CA SER A 20 -5.32 7.34 10.29
C SER A 20 -5.52 5.84 10.12
N PHE A 21 -5.27 5.04 11.16
CA PHE A 21 -5.52 3.59 11.13
C PHE A 21 -7.00 3.28 10.97
N TYR A 22 -7.87 3.98 11.71
CA TYR A 22 -9.30 3.80 11.60
C TYR A 22 -9.83 4.16 10.20
N ALA A 23 -9.38 5.28 9.64
CA ALA A 23 -9.73 5.68 8.28
C ALA A 23 -9.29 4.64 7.24
N SER A 24 -8.10 4.08 7.41
CA SER A 24 -7.56 3.03 6.54
C SER A 24 -8.33 1.72 6.66
N THR A 25 -8.71 1.32 7.87
CA THR A 25 -9.54 0.14 8.10
C THR A 25 -10.88 0.26 7.39
N ILE A 26 -11.55 1.41 7.50
CA ILE A 26 -12.82 1.67 6.79
C ILE A 26 -12.61 1.60 5.28
N SER A 27 -11.57 2.24 4.75
CA SER A 27 -11.28 2.24 3.31
C SER A 27 -11.04 0.82 2.77
N PHE A 28 -10.28 0.00 3.49
CA PHE A 28 -10.05 -1.39 3.12
C PHE A 28 -11.32 -2.23 3.26
N ALA A 29 -12.13 -2.03 4.30
CA ALA A 29 -13.40 -2.72 4.47
C ALA A 29 -14.38 -2.41 3.33
N VAL A 30 -14.52 -1.14 2.95
CA VAL A 30 -15.33 -0.74 1.79
C VAL A 30 -14.80 -1.38 0.50
N GLY A 31 -13.48 -1.37 0.28
CA GLY A 31 -12.85 -2.05 -0.85
C GLY A 31 -13.15 -3.56 -0.86
N THR A 32 -13.07 -4.21 0.29
CA THR A 32 -13.41 -5.64 0.45
C THR A 32 -14.87 -5.91 0.08
N ILE A 33 -15.80 -5.09 0.56
CA ILE A 33 -17.24 -5.23 0.24
C ILE A 33 -17.47 -5.04 -1.26
N CYS A 34 -16.90 -4.00 -1.87
CA CYS A 34 -17.02 -3.76 -3.30
C CYS A 34 -16.45 -4.93 -4.13
N LEU A 35 -15.29 -5.45 -3.76
CA LEU A 35 -14.68 -6.60 -4.44
C LEU A 35 -15.49 -7.88 -4.24
N LEU A 36 -16.10 -8.09 -3.06
CA LEU A 36 -17.00 -9.21 -2.81
C LEU A 36 -18.22 -9.14 -3.72
N VAL A 37 -18.87 -7.99 -3.81
CA VAL A 37 -20.02 -7.76 -4.71
C VAL A 37 -19.63 -8.02 -6.17
N LEU A 38 -18.47 -7.52 -6.60
CA LEU A 38 -17.97 -7.78 -7.96
C LEU A 38 -17.74 -9.27 -8.22
N ASN A 39 -17.17 -10.00 -7.26
CA ASN A 39 -16.99 -11.46 -7.40
C ASN A 39 -18.32 -12.19 -7.49
N ILE A 40 -19.32 -11.80 -6.70
CA ILE A 40 -20.67 -12.40 -6.75
C ILE A 40 -21.29 -12.21 -8.14
N ILE A 41 -21.09 -11.04 -8.76
CA ILE A 41 -21.69 -10.71 -10.07
C ILE A 41 -20.93 -11.36 -11.21
N ILE A 42 -19.58 -11.31 -11.19
CA ILE A 42 -18.76 -11.68 -12.36
C ILE A 42 -18.28 -13.12 -12.29
N HIS A 43 -17.90 -13.60 -11.10
CA HIS A 43 -17.29 -14.92 -10.88
C HIS A 43 -17.85 -15.63 -9.64
N PRO A 44 -19.17 -15.88 -9.54
CA PRO A 44 -19.76 -16.48 -8.34
C PRO A 44 -19.15 -17.84 -7.99
N GLN A 45 -18.61 -18.57 -8.97
CA GLN A 45 -18.00 -19.89 -8.78
C GLN A 45 -16.76 -19.86 -7.87
N VAL A 46 -16.02 -18.75 -7.78
CA VAL A 46 -14.83 -18.64 -6.91
C VAL A 46 -15.18 -18.51 -5.42
N LEU A 47 -16.45 -18.29 -5.11
CA LEU A 47 -16.96 -18.18 -3.73
C LEU A 47 -17.59 -19.49 -3.23
N THR A 48 -17.56 -20.56 -4.02
CA THR A 48 -18.16 -21.85 -3.63
C THR A 48 -17.20 -22.66 -2.73
N PRO A 49 -17.72 -23.45 -1.77
CA PRO A 49 -16.89 -24.33 -0.95
C PRO A 49 -16.07 -25.31 -1.78
N GLU A 50 -16.61 -25.77 -2.90
CA GLU A 50 -15.93 -26.68 -3.83
C GLU A 50 -14.69 -26.02 -4.46
N PHE A 51 -14.76 -24.73 -4.79
CA PHE A 51 -13.59 -23.99 -5.28
C PHE A 51 -12.49 -23.93 -4.22
N PHE A 52 -12.84 -23.59 -2.97
CA PHE A 52 -11.86 -23.51 -1.87
C PHE A 52 -11.21 -24.85 -1.54
N SER A 53 -11.97 -25.97 -1.63
CA SER A 53 -11.42 -27.30 -1.35
C SER A 53 -10.36 -27.77 -2.36
N LYS A 54 -10.40 -27.22 -3.57
CA LYS A 54 -9.42 -27.51 -4.63
C LYS A 54 -8.18 -26.62 -4.60
N GLN A 55 -8.19 -25.57 -3.76
CA GLN A 55 -7.05 -24.64 -3.67
C GLN A 55 -6.05 -25.07 -2.62
N THR A 56 -4.78 -25.00 -2.97
CA THR A 56 -3.70 -25.13 -2.00
C THR A 56 -3.41 -23.79 -1.35
N LEU A 57 -3.66 -23.70 -0.04
CA LEU A 57 -3.34 -22.50 0.72
C LEU A 57 -1.82 -22.37 0.81
N ASN A 58 -1.29 -21.27 0.31
CA ASN A 58 0.12 -20.93 0.37
C ASN A 58 0.32 -19.46 0.81
N TYR A 59 1.56 -19.04 0.90
CA TYR A 59 1.91 -17.69 1.35
C TYR A 59 1.24 -16.56 0.53
N THR A 60 0.86 -16.80 -0.73
CA THR A 60 0.25 -15.78 -1.59
C THR A 60 -1.12 -15.33 -1.10
N TRP A 61 -1.82 -16.14 -0.32
CA TRP A 61 -3.12 -15.83 0.24
C TRP A 61 -3.05 -14.75 1.34
N VAL A 62 -1.92 -14.63 2.01
CA VAL A 62 -1.79 -13.77 3.20
C VAL A 62 -0.82 -12.62 2.96
N LEU A 63 0.31 -12.87 2.33
CA LEU A 63 1.37 -11.86 2.18
C LEU A 63 0.93 -10.64 1.37
N GLY A 64 0.07 -10.81 0.35
CA GLY A 64 -0.43 -9.69 -0.44
C GLY A 64 -1.13 -8.64 0.43
N GLY A 65 -2.05 -9.08 1.30
CA GLY A 65 -2.76 -8.19 2.21
C GLY A 65 -1.85 -7.55 3.27
N LEU A 66 -0.94 -8.32 3.86
CA LEU A 66 0.00 -7.81 4.86
C LEU A 66 0.95 -6.76 4.30
N LEU A 67 1.45 -6.94 3.07
CA LEU A 67 2.31 -5.96 2.39
C LEU A 67 1.59 -4.63 2.15
N GLY A 68 0.30 -4.68 1.82
CA GLY A 68 -0.54 -3.48 1.71
C GLY A 68 -0.63 -2.71 3.03
N VAL A 69 -0.79 -3.42 4.14
CA VAL A 69 -0.81 -2.84 5.50
C VAL A 69 0.55 -2.25 5.87
N ILE A 70 1.65 -2.95 5.57
CA ILE A 70 3.02 -2.46 5.80
C ILE A 70 3.27 -1.15 5.05
N TYR A 71 2.92 -1.11 3.76
CA TYR A 71 3.08 0.09 2.95
C TYR A 71 2.25 1.27 3.47
N LEU A 72 0.99 1.02 3.82
CA LEU A 72 0.09 2.04 4.33
C LEU A 72 0.55 2.57 5.67
N THR A 73 0.90 1.68 6.61
CA THR A 73 1.44 2.05 7.93
C THR A 73 2.76 2.81 7.78
N GLY A 74 3.62 2.37 6.88
CA GLY A 74 4.87 3.06 6.56
C GLY A 74 4.64 4.50 6.10
N ASN A 75 3.71 4.73 5.18
CA ASN A 75 3.38 6.08 4.74
C ASN A 75 2.82 6.96 5.88
N LEU A 76 2.01 6.40 6.78
CA LEU A 76 1.50 7.12 7.95
C LEU A 76 2.63 7.56 8.89
N LEU A 77 3.66 6.74 9.06
CA LEU A 77 4.84 7.07 9.88
C LEU A 77 5.76 8.09 9.22
N LEU A 78 5.88 8.04 7.89
CA LEU A 78 6.77 8.92 7.12
C LEU A 78 6.18 10.33 6.93
N LEU A 79 4.87 10.43 6.76
CA LEU A 79 4.18 11.68 6.44
C LEU A 79 4.51 12.83 7.40
N PRO A 80 4.45 12.67 8.75
CA PRO A 80 4.80 13.74 9.69
C PRO A 80 6.31 14.03 9.73
N ARG A 81 7.16 13.13 9.26
CA ARG A 81 8.63 13.24 9.29
C ARG A 81 9.20 13.86 8.03
N LEU A 82 8.72 13.44 6.88
CA LEU A 82 9.20 13.84 5.56
C LEU A 82 8.26 14.85 4.88
N GLY A 83 7.00 14.94 5.32
CA GLY A 83 5.94 15.64 4.62
C GLY A 83 5.45 14.88 3.38
N ALA A 84 4.29 15.27 2.83
CA ALA A 84 3.60 14.53 1.79
C ALA A 84 4.45 14.32 0.52
N ALA A 85 5.04 15.41 0.01
CA ALA A 85 5.76 15.36 -1.26
C ALA A 85 6.98 14.43 -1.21
N LEU A 86 7.81 14.52 -0.16
CA LEU A 86 9.03 13.71 -0.05
C LEU A 86 8.71 12.25 0.28
N THR A 87 7.66 12.01 1.07
CA THR A 87 7.16 10.64 1.34
C THR A 87 6.77 9.95 0.03
N VAL A 88 5.96 10.60 -0.81
CA VAL A 88 5.53 10.03 -2.10
C VAL A 88 6.74 9.77 -3.00
N VAL A 89 7.62 10.74 -3.16
CA VAL A 89 8.78 10.60 -4.05
C VAL A 89 9.68 9.46 -3.63
N ILE A 90 10.02 9.36 -2.34
CA ILE A 90 10.94 8.31 -1.87
C ILE A 90 10.32 6.91 -1.93
N THR A 91 9.03 6.77 -1.58
CA THR A 91 8.34 5.47 -1.67
C THR A 91 8.11 5.04 -3.11
N VAL A 92 7.75 5.95 -4.03
CA VAL A 92 7.63 5.65 -5.47
C VAL A 92 8.98 5.24 -6.06
N THR A 93 10.06 5.86 -5.62
CA THR A 93 11.42 5.44 -6.03
C THR A 93 11.70 4.00 -5.61
N GLY A 94 11.40 3.63 -4.36
CA GLY A 94 11.51 2.26 -3.90
C GLY A 94 10.66 1.30 -4.73
N GLN A 95 9.42 1.68 -5.06
CA GLN A 95 8.53 0.89 -5.90
C GLN A 95 9.13 0.61 -7.29
N ILE A 96 9.65 1.64 -7.95
CA ILE A 96 10.21 1.51 -9.30
C ILE A 96 11.45 0.62 -9.27
N ILE A 97 12.36 0.83 -8.33
CA ILE A 97 13.57 0.04 -8.22
C ILE A 97 13.24 -1.42 -7.91
N MET A 98 12.36 -1.68 -6.93
CA MET A 98 11.96 -3.04 -6.60
C MET A 98 11.19 -3.72 -7.74
N GLY A 99 10.33 -2.99 -8.46
CA GLY A 99 9.65 -3.48 -9.66
C GLY A 99 10.64 -3.90 -10.74
N VAL A 100 11.66 -3.08 -11.02
CA VAL A 100 12.72 -3.43 -11.99
C VAL A 100 13.50 -4.66 -11.54
N ILE A 101 13.79 -4.80 -10.24
CA ILE A 101 14.46 -6.00 -9.69
C ILE A 101 13.58 -7.24 -9.91
N ILE A 102 12.30 -7.18 -9.54
CA ILE A 102 11.36 -8.29 -9.72
C ILE A 102 11.28 -8.70 -11.19
N ASP A 103 11.10 -7.75 -12.08
CA ASP A 103 10.98 -8.01 -13.54
C ASP A 103 12.27 -8.58 -14.11
N THR A 104 13.43 -8.03 -13.72
CA THR A 104 14.71 -8.45 -14.29
C THR A 104 15.10 -9.86 -13.88
N PHE A 105 14.85 -10.21 -12.62
CA PHE A 105 15.21 -11.51 -12.08
C PHE A 105 14.07 -12.54 -12.12
N GLY A 106 12.86 -12.14 -12.56
CA GLY A 106 11.69 -13.02 -12.57
C GLY A 106 11.28 -13.50 -11.19
N LEU A 107 11.41 -12.63 -10.16
CA LEU A 107 11.14 -13.01 -8.77
C LEU A 107 9.65 -13.23 -8.54
N LEU A 108 9.32 -14.10 -7.57
CA LEU A 108 7.94 -14.35 -7.10
C LEU A 108 6.97 -14.82 -8.20
N GLY A 109 7.48 -15.46 -9.25
CA GLY A 109 6.66 -15.92 -10.38
C GLY A 109 6.36 -14.84 -11.43
N ALA A 110 7.03 -13.69 -11.38
CA ALA A 110 6.93 -12.67 -12.41
C ALA A 110 7.56 -13.13 -13.74
N HIS A 111 6.99 -12.71 -14.85
CA HIS A 111 7.62 -12.91 -16.17
C HIS A 111 8.94 -12.14 -16.23
N GLN A 112 10.04 -12.87 -16.43
CA GLN A 112 11.36 -12.27 -16.55
C GLN A 112 11.43 -11.34 -17.76
N GLN A 113 11.80 -10.10 -17.53
CA GLN A 113 12.02 -9.10 -18.58
C GLN A 113 13.44 -8.58 -18.52
N SER A 114 14.13 -8.58 -19.65
CA SER A 114 15.48 -8.05 -19.75
C SER A 114 15.57 -6.60 -19.26
N PHE A 115 16.69 -6.28 -18.61
CA PHE A 115 17.00 -4.90 -18.26
C PHE A 115 17.27 -4.09 -19.53
N THR A 116 16.43 -3.08 -19.77
CA THR A 116 16.53 -2.23 -20.97
C THR A 116 17.24 -0.93 -20.62
N ILE A 117 17.95 -0.34 -21.57
CA ILE A 117 18.57 0.98 -21.42
C ILE A 117 17.54 2.03 -20.97
N PHE A 118 16.30 1.95 -21.46
CA PHE A 118 15.21 2.84 -21.06
C PHE A 118 14.86 2.73 -19.57
N LYS A 119 14.92 1.52 -18.98
CA LYS A 119 14.74 1.33 -17.52
C LYS A 119 15.88 2.01 -16.75
N GLY A 120 17.11 1.90 -17.23
CA GLY A 120 18.29 2.58 -16.64
C GLY A 120 18.17 4.10 -16.69
N VAL A 121 17.83 4.65 -17.85
CA VAL A 121 17.60 6.10 -18.02
C VAL A 121 16.49 6.60 -17.10
N GLY A 122 15.37 5.86 -16.99
CA GLY A 122 14.27 6.20 -16.08
C GLY A 122 14.72 6.27 -14.62
N ILE A 123 15.54 5.32 -14.17
CA ILE A 123 16.12 5.32 -12.81
C ILE A 123 17.01 6.55 -12.57
N ILE A 124 17.84 6.91 -13.55
CA ILE A 124 18.71 8.11 -13.48
C ILE A 124 17.87 9.38 -13.34
N PHE A 125 16.84 9.54 -14.16
CA PHE A 125 15.91 10.68 -14.06
C PHE A 125 15.23 10.74 -12.69
N LEU A 126 14.86 9.61 -12.14
CA LEU A 126 14.22 9.49 -10.83
C LEU A 126 15.16 9.95 -9.71
N ILE A 127 16.41 9.45 -9.70
CA ILE A 127 17.43 9.84 -8.73
C ILE A 127 17.74 11.35 -8.85
N THR A 128 17.89 11.85 -10.08
CA THR A 128 18.13 13.27 -10.33
C THR A 128 16.97 14.12 -9.82
N GLY A 129 15.71 13.70 -10.04
CA GLY A 129 14.52 14.38 -9.53
C GLY A 129 14.48 14.45 -8.00
N ILE A 130 14.89 13.38 -7.31
CA ILE A 130 14.98 13.35 -5.84
C ILE A 130 16.04 14.36 -5.34
N ILE A 131 17.22 14.35 -5.97
CA ILE A 131 18.30 15.25 -5.59
C ILE A 131 17.85 16.71 -5.78
N PHE A 132 17.26 17.02 -6.93
CA PHE A 132 16.77 18.36 -7.24
C PHE A 132 15.68 18.80 -6.25
N MET A 133 14.72 17.94 -5.95
CA MET A 133 13.65 18.21 -4.99
C MET A 133 14.18 18.51 -3.59
N ASN A 134 15.19 17.75 -3.14
CA ASN A 134 15.83 18.00 -1.84
C ASN A 134 16.65 19.30 -1.82
N TYR A 135 17.29 19.65 -2.96
CA TYR A 135 18.06 20.89 -3.09
C TYR A 135 17.18 22.15 -3.05
N VAL A 136 16.04 22.12 -3.77
CA VAL A 136 15.09 23.26 -3.83
C VAL A 136 14.32 23.43 -2.52
N ARG A 137 14.17 22.37 -1.72
CA ARG A 137 13.41 22.40 -0.47
C ARG A 137 14.22 23.00 0.68
N ARG A 138 14.45 24.31 0.66
CA ARG A 138 15.11 25.07 1.75
C ARG A 138 14.20 25.40 2.94
N HIS A 139 12.94 24.99 2.97
CA HIS A 139 12.05 25.25 4.11
C HIS A 139 12.23 24.21 5.21
N PRO A 140 12.45 24.64 6.47
CA PRO A 140 12.61 23.72 7.58
C PRO A 140 11.28 23.00 7.86
N VAL A 141 11.20 21.72 7.48
CA VAL A 141 10.26 20.82 8.13
C VAL A 141 10.67 20.76 9.60
N ASN A 142 9.74 20.91 10.53
CA ASN A 142 9.99 20.77 11.96
C ASN A 142 10.86 19.55 12.21
N ARG A 143 12.16 19.77 12.35
CA ARG A 143 13.11 18.71 12.64
C ARG A 143 12.84 18.24 14.07
N HIS A 144 12.24 17.08 14.21
CA HIS A 144 12.41 16.33 15.44
C HIS A 144 13.91 16.17 15.67
N LYS A 145 14.42 16.79 16.72
CA LYS A 145 15.83 17.10 16.94
C LYS A 145 16.82 15.92 16.98
N ASN A 146 16.35 14.65 16.93
CA ASN A 146 17.20 13.52 17.29
C ASN A 146 17.42 12.44 16.22
N THR A 147 16.79 12.52 15.04
CA THR A 147 16.99 11.49 14.02
C THR A 147 17.33 12.13 12.67
N PRO A 148 18.43 11.73 12.00
CA PRO A 148 18.83 12.32 10.72
C PRO A 148 17.77 12.02 9.65
N ILE A 149 17.49 13.01 8.80
CA ILE A 149 16.52 12.87 7.69
C ILE A 149 16.84 11.68 6.78
N VAL A 150 18.13 11.37 6.62
CA VAL A 150 18.61 10.24 5.81
C VAL A 150 18.04 8.91 6.31
N PHE A 151 17.92 8.73 7.63
CA PHE A 151 17.33 7.53 8.20
C PHE A 151 15.87 7.34 7.75
N TRP A 152 15.06 8.42 7.77
CA TRP A 152 13.67 8.38 7.32
C TRP A 152 13.55 8.18 5.82
N LEU A 153 14.47 8.70 5.02
CA LEU A 153 14.54 8.47 3.58
C LEU A 153 14.83 7.00 3.28
N LEU A 154 15.78 6.37 3.98
CA LEU A 154 16.08 4.95 3.83
C LEU A 154 14.88 4.07 4.20
N ILE A 155 14.22 4.37 5.32
CA ILE A 155 13.00 3.66 5.72
C ILE A 155 11.91 3.83 4.66
N GLY A 156 11.68 5.04 4.16
CA GLY A 156 10.69 5.30 3.12
C GLY A 156 10.97 4.56 1.82
N PHE A 157 12.23 4.50 1.45
CA PHE A 157 12.69 3.72 0.29
C PHE A 157 12.37 2.22 0.45
N VAL A 158 12.65 1.63 1.62
CA VAL A 158 12.35 0.23 1.92
C VAL A 158 10.84 -0.04 1.98
N PHE A 159 10.04 0.84 2.57
CA PHE A 159 8.58 0.71 2.53
C PHE A 159 8.02 0.76 1.11
N GLY A 160 8.71 1.46 0.20
CA GLY A 160 8.40 1.47 -1.21
C GLY A 160 8.51 0.10 -1.90
N PHE A 161 9.21 -0.87 -1.32
CA PHE A 161 9.32 -2.23 -1.89
C PHE A 161 8.01 -3.03 -1.77
N ALA A 162 7.18 -2.71 -0.79
CA ALA A 162 5.99 -3.50 -0.50
C ALA A 162 4.96 -3.54 -1.65
N PRO A 163 4.58 -2.43 -2.33
CA PRO A 163 3.59 -2.47 -3.41
C PRO A 163 3.96 -3.36 -4.61
N PRO A 164 5.17 -3.31 -5.20
CA PRO A 164 5.50 -4.19 -6.31
C PRO A 164 5.56 -5.66 -5.88
N ILE A 165 6.06 -5.97 -4.68
CA ILE A 165 6.03 -7.33 -4.14
C ILE A 165 4.58 -7.78 -3.96
N GLN A 166 3.71 -6.95 -3.38
CA GLN A 166 2.28 -7.21 -3.22
C GLN A 166 1.60 -7.49 -4.57
N THR A 167 1.86 -6.64 -5.57
CA THR A 167 1.26 -6.76 -6.90
C THR A 167 1.69 -8.08 -7.56
N THR A 168 2.95 -8.46 -7.47
CA THR A 168 3.46 -9.72 -8.01
C THR A 168 2.84 -10.92 -7.31
N ILE A 169 2.76 -10.91 -5.98
CA ILE A 169 2.11 -11.98 -5.19
C ILE A 169 0.64 -12.11 -5.54
N ASN A 170 -0.08 -10.99 -5.65
CA ASN A 170 -1.48 -10.99 -6.06
C ASN A 170 -1.66 -11.49 -7.50
N SER A 171 -0.73 -11.16 -8.40
CA SER A 171 -0.72 -11.68 -9.77
C SER A 171 -0.52 -13.21 -9.80
N THR A 172 0.40 -13.73 -9.00
CA THR A 172 0.62 -15.17 -8.85
C THR A 172 -0.65 -15.85 -8.30
N LEU A 173 -1.29 -15.28 -7.28
CA LEU A 173 -2.55 -15.80 -6.77
C LEU A 173 -3.65 -15.74 -7.84
N ALA A 174 -3.72 -14.66 -8.63
CA ALA A 174 -4.68 -14.53 -9.71
C ALA A 174 -4.48 -15.58 -10.81
N GLN A 175 -3.24 -15.96 -11.11
CA GLN A 175 -2.94 -17.05 -12.06
C GLN A 175 -3.44 -18.40 -11.53
N HIS A 176 -3.20 -18.69 -10.26
CA HIS A 176 -3.67 -19.94 -9.63
C HIS A 176 -5.21 -20.03 -9.53
N THR A 177 -5.84 -18.91 -9.22
CA THR A 177 -7.32 -18.85 -9.00
C THR A 177 -8.09 -18.50 -10.27
N HIS A 178 -7.39 -18.20 -11.36
CA HIS A 178 -7.96 -17.69 -12.63
C HIS A 178 -8.85 -16.46 -12.46
N SER A 179 -8.65 -15.67 -11.39
CA SER A 179 -9.43 -14.46 -11.11
C SER A 179 -8.62 -13.39 -10.40
N SER A 180 -8.31 -12.30 -11.09
CA SER A 180 -7.64 -11.14 -10.49
C SER A 180 -8.52 -10.42 -9.47
N ILE A 181 -9.85 -10.44 -9.67
CA ILE A 181 -10.81 -9.83 -8.75
C ILE A 181 -10.83 -10.62 -7.44
N PHE A 182 -10.78 -11.97 -7.52
CA PHE A 182 -10.70 -12.81 -6.34
C PHE A 182 -9.38 -12.64 -5.58
N ALA A 183 -8.25 -12.62 -6.27
CA ALA A 183 -6.96 -12.37 -5.65
C ALA A 183 -6.93 -11.02 -4.91
N SER A 184 -7.52 -9.99 -5.53
CA SER A 184 -7.68 -8.67 -4.89
C SER A 184 -8.60 -8.72 -3.67
N LEU A 185 -9.70 -9.47 -3.74
CA LEU A 185 -10.62 -9.68 -2.61
C LEU A 185 -9.89 -10.30 -1.42
N ILE A 186 -9.11 -11.35 -1.64
CA ILE A 186 -8.32 -12.00 -0.58
C ILE A 186 -7.33 -11.00 0.04
N SER A 187 -6.57 -10.28 -0.79
CA SER A 187 -5.60 -9.28 -0.33
C SER A 187 -6.25 -8.18 0.51
N PHE A 188 -7.38 -7.63 0.06
CA PHE A 188 -8.13 -6.61 0.80
C PHE A 188 -8.75 -7.15 2.08
N SER A 189 -9.26 -8.39 2.08
CA SER A 189 -9.81 -9.04 3.26
C SER A 189 -8.76 -9.22 4.35
N VAL A 190 -7.60 -9.77 4.00
CA VAL A 190 -6.47 -9.93 4.92
C VAL A 190 -5.98 -8.56 5.43
N GLY A 191 -5.86 -7.58 4.53
CA GLY A 191 -5.49 -6.22 4.89
C GLY A 191 -6.48 -5.56 5.84
N THR A 192 -7.79 -5.75 5.62
CA THR A 192 -8.86 -5.25 6.49
C THR A 192 -8.74 -5.84 7.90
N ILE A 193 -8.57 -7.16 8.00
CA ILE A 193 -8.42 -7.85 9.29
C ILE A 193 -7.17 -7.34 10.02
N ALA A 194 -6.04 -7.26 9.34
CA ALA A 194 -4.79 -6.79 9.93
C ALA A 194 -4.88 -5.33 10.40
N LEU A 195 -5.47 -4.43 9.59
CA LEU A 195 -5.70 -3.03 9.96
C LEU A 195 -6.69 -2.90 11.11
N PHE A 196 -7.73 -3.73 11.15
CA PHE A 196 -8.68 -3.75 12.25
C PHE A 196 -7.99 -4.13 13.56
N ILE A 197 -7.15 -5.17 13.55
CA ILE A 197 -6.36 -5.58 14.72
C ILE A 197 -5.42 -4.44 15.15
N LEU A 198 -4.69 -3.81 14.21
CA LEU A 198 -3.83 -2.67 14.51
C LEU A 198 -4.61 -1.50 15.09
N THR A 199 -5.80 -1.22 14.57
CA THR A 199 -6.68 -0.16 15.09
C THR A 199 -7.09 -0.43 16.52
N LEU A 200 -7.43 -1.68 16.86
CA LEU A 200 -7.77 -2.06 18.24
C LEU A 200 -6.58 -1.94 19.20
N VAL A 201 -5.38 -2.29 18.74
CA VAL A 201 -4.15 -2.24 19.54
C VAL A 201 -3.71 -0.79 19.80
N PHE A 202 -3.70 0.06 18.76
CA PHE A 202 -3.19 1.43 18.86
C PHE A 202 -4.25 2.44 19.29
N ASN A 203 -5.52 2.23 18.95
CA ASN A 203 -6.63 3.07 19.37
C ASN A 203 -7.47 2.31 20.41
N ARG A 204 -7.08 2.31 21.67
CA ARG A 204 -7.76 1.62 22.78
C ARG A 204 -9.24 1.99 22.96
N SER A 205 -9.80 2.90 22.19
CA SER A 205 -11.24 3.17 22.15
C SER A 205 -11.69 3.44 20.72
N LEU A 206 -12.63 2.64 20.23
CA LEU A 206 -13.41 2.89 19.00
C LEU A 206 -14.39 4.06 19.16
N LYS A 207 -14.25 4.88 20.20
CA LYS A 207 -15.12 6.03 20.43
C LYS A 207 -14.84 7.10 19.39
N ILE A 208 -15.70 7.20 18.40
CA ILE A 208 -15.84 8.37 17.55
C ILE A 208 -16.26 9.51 18.49
N SER A 209 -15.35 10.43 18.76
CA SER A 209 -15.70 11.63 19.53
C SER A 209 -16.59 12.51 18.64
N SER A 210 -17.87 12.31 18.73
CA SER A 210 -18.87 13.21 18.16
C SER A 210 -18.88 14.52 18.95
N THR A 211 -17.88 15.36 18.73
CA THR A 211 -17.99 16.75 19.16
C THR A 211 -18.71 17.50 18.06
N HIS A 212 -20.03 17.43 18.07
CA HIS A 212 -20.89 18.40 17.43
C HIS A 212 -20.60 19.75 18.10
N LYS A 213 -19.68 20.52 17.53
CA LYS A 213 -19.72 21.97 17.72
C LYS A 213 -20.59 22.51 16.60
N THR A 214 -21.87 22.67 16.94
CA THR A 214 -22.75 23.61 16.24
C THR A 214 -22.05 24.97 16.11
N LEU A 215 -21.90 25.41 14.88
CA LEU A 215 -21.82 26.80 14.51
C LEU A 215 -23.19 27.24 14.00
#